data_3f66fa347286b7166bb526e3a6ef26c0
#
_entry.id   3f66fa347286b7166bb526e3a6ef26c0
#
_cell.length_a   1.000
_cell.length_b   1.000
_cell.length_c   1.000
_cell.angle_alpha   90.00
_cell.angle_beta   90.00
_cell.angle_gamma   90.00
#
_symmetry.space_group_name_H-M   'P 1'
#
loop_
_entity.id
_entity.type
_entity.pdbx_description
1 polymer ?
#
loop_
_entity_poly.entity_id
_entity_poly.type
_entity_poly.pdbx_seq_one_letter_code
_entity_poly.pdbx_strand_id
1 'polypeptide(L)'
;MAVCPAPRRTPRTPQVTLSSPANPQPTARLALRTDQQEGIANTVRHLRRPHTRGHVVSACGTGKTLLALRASEELGVRHFAVAVPSLDLIAQWATAARADLRREPMITVSSLRAASHPVLAAAGADSTNAGEYLAYWLARHPRATVFFTFDSLSKIEEAQHSAVFPAPVFDLLVVDEAHATAGTWAKNWTALHDNSRIPADRRLYLTATPYVWEAPRLAEPPTTGPTPKRTTATAPHWDDPTLLATMDQPKIFGPRLHTYSHADAIDDGVLADYQLVVPTVTDDELRTTLTDPEAGPTARRTTALHLAILKAMREQDL
;
A
#
# COMPACT_ATOMS: atom_id res chain seq x y z
N MET A 1 74.59 -15.64 19.23
CA MET A 1 73.39 -15.15 20.01
C MET A 1 72.81 -14.02 19.21
N ALA A 2 71.77 -14.25 18.45
CA ALA A 2 71.07 -13.22 17.69
C ALA A 2 69.81 -12.82 18.48
N VAL A 3 69.72 -11.54 18.82
CA VAL A 3 68.60 -10.94 19.56
C VAL A 3 67.49 -10.59 18.53
N CYS A 4 66.33 -11.20 18.72
CA CYS A 4 65.13 -10.96 17.93
C CYS A 4 64.46 -9.65 18.42
N PRO A 5 64.12 -8.67 17.55
CA PRO A 5 63.44 -7.45 17.97
C PRO A 5 61.92 -7.73 18.17
N ALA A 6 61.35 -7.16 19.24
CA ALA A 6 59.96 -7.24 19.60
C ALA A 6 59.03 -6.55 18.58
N PRO A 7 57.79 -7.05 18.36
CA PRO A 7 56.87 -6.45 17.44
C PRO A 7 56.35 -5.09 17.91
N ARG A 8 56.39 -4.08 17.00
CA ARG A 8 55.84 -2.75 17.24
C ARG A 8 54.30 -2.81 17.38
N ARG A 9 53.77 -2.30 18.46
CA ARG A 9 52.35 -2.09 18.68
C ARG A 9 51.85 -0.99 17.70
N THR A 10 50.92 -1.36 16.81
CA THR A 10 50.15 -0.41 16.03
C THR A 10 49.18 0.38 16.93
N PRO A 11 49.02 1.70 16.73
CA PRO A 11 48.08 2.50 17.48
C PRO A 11 46.66 2.08 17.18
N ARG A 12 45.84 1.74 18.21
CA ARG A 12 44.42 1.50 18.10
C ARG A 12 43.73 2.82 17.74
N THR A 13 43.14 2.88 16.56
CA THR A 13 42.21 3.94 16.18
C THR A 13 41.01 3.92 17.14
N PRO A 14 40.63 5.04 17.76
CA PRO A 14 39.43 5.07 18.59
C PRO A 14 38.19 4.80 17.72
N GLN A 15 37.47 3.73 18.00
CA GLN A 15 36.14 3.51 17.46
C GLN A 15 35.21 4.55 18.08
N VAL A 16 34.84 5.55 17.29
CA VAL A 16 33.73 6.44 17.62
C VAL A 16 32.44 5.62 17.44
N THR A 17 31.93 5.12 18.56
CA THR A 17 30.55 4.61 18.61
C THR A 17 29.63 5.80 18.49
N LEU A 18 29.13 6.06 17.28
CA LEU A 18 27.98 6.91 17.07
C LEU A 18 26.77 6.19 17.66
N SER A 19 26.49 6.47 18.94
CA SER A 19 25.19 6.18 19.51
C SER A 19 24.18 7.06 18.78
N SER A 20 23.38 6.47 17.88
CA SER A 20 22.17 7.12 17.36
C SER A 20 21.34 7.57 18.56
N PRO A 21 20.87 8.82 18.61
CA PRO A 21 19.99 9.26 19.66
C PRO A 21 18.75 8.36 19.63
N ALA A 22 18.48 7.66 20.71
CA ALA A 22 17.26 6.89 20.87
C ALA A 22 16.09 7.86 20.66
N ASN A 23 15.35 7.67 19.57
CA ASN A 23 14.16 8.46 19.30
C ASN A 23 13.21 8.24 20.50
N PRO A 24 12.82 9.29 21.25
CA PRO A 24 12.02 9.12 22.44
C PRO A 24 10.74 8.40 22.07
N GLN A 25 10.46 7.28 22.71
CA GLN A 25 9.24 6.51 22.50
C GLN A 25 8.05 7.43 22.80
N PRO A 26 7.03 7.48 21.94
CA PRO A 26 5.86 8.29 22.20
C PRO A 26 5.22 7.88 23.54
N THR A 27 4.98 8.86 24.39
CA THR A 27 4.41 8.64 25.73
C THR A 27 2.88 8.77 25.73
N ALA A 28 2.31 9.33 24.67
CA ALA A 28 0.87 9.50 24.52
C ALA A 28 0.43 9.07 23.11
N ARG A 29 -0.81 8.61 23.03
CA ARG A 29 -1.45 8.27 21.75
C ARG A 29 -1.71 9.51 20.93
N LEU A 30 -1.71 9.34 19.60
CA LEU A 30 -2.11 10.40 18.69
C LEU A 30 -3.58 10.79 18.91
N ALA A 31 -3.83 12.09 19.01
CA ALA A 31 -5.20 12.61 19.05
C ALA A 31 -5.87 12.34 17.69
N LEU A 32 -7.12 11.90 17.73
CA LEU A 32 -7.91 11.67 16.55
C LEU A 32 -8.63 12.94 16.12
N ARG A 33 -8.57 13.26 14.84
CA ARG A 33 -9.41 14.30 14.23
C ARG A 33 -10.86 13.85 14.15
N THR A 34 -11.77 14.78 13.92
CA THR A 34 -13.22 14.51 13.83
C THR A 34 -13.55 13.52 12.71
N ASP A 35 -12.96 13.71 11.51
CA ASP A 35 -13.11 12.80 10.36
C ASP A 35 -12.68 11.38 10.69
N GLN A 36 -11.56 11.23 11.41
CA GLN A 36 -11.06 9.92 11.84
C GLN A 36 -11.97 9.27 12.88
N GLN A 37 -12.48 10.02 13.84
CA GLN A 37 -13.44 9.52 14.84
C GLN A 37 -14.72 9.02 14.17
N GLU A 38 -15.26 9.78 13.23
CA GLU A 38 -16.43 9.37 12.46
C GLU A 38 -16.14 8.11 11.61
N GLY A 39 -15.02 8.09 10.89
CA GLY A 39 -14.61 6.95 10.08
C GLY A 39 -14.43 5.67 10.92
N ILE A 40 -13.83 5.78 12.11
CA ILE A 40 -13.69 4.66 13.06
C ILE A 40 -15.08 4.19 13.51
N ALA A 41 -15.94 5.11 13.98
CA ALA A 41 -17.27 4.77 14.47
C ALA A 41 -18.13 4.06 13.40
N ASN A 42 -18.11 4.54 12.15
CA ASN A 42 -18.82 3.94 11.04
C ASN A 42 -18.26 2.55 10.70
N THR A 43 -16.94 2.41 10.66
CA THR A 43 -16.25 1.14 10.41
C THR A 43 -16.58 0.12 11.49
N VAL A 44 -16.45 0.48 12.75
CA VAL A 44 -16.73 -0.40 13.89
C VAL A 44 -18.20 -0.81 13.91
N ARG A 45 -19.13 0.12 13.70
CA ARG A 45 -20.57 -0.18 13.66
C ARG A 45 -20.89 -1.23 12.62
N HIS A 46 -20.31 -1.13 11.42
CA HIS A 46 -20.56 -2.07 10.33
C HIS A 46 -19.87 -3.41 10.56
N LEU A 47 -18.57 -3.38 10.91
CA LEU A 47 -17.75 -4.57 11.07
C LEU A 47 -17.93 -5.28 12.42
N ARG A 48 -18.82 -4.82 13.30
CA ARG A 48 -19.11 -5.50 14.57
C ARG A 48 -19.62 -6.92 14.38
N ARG A 49 -20.32 -7.17 13.29
CA ARG A 49 -20.77 -8.51 12.92
C ARG A 49 -19.65 -9.27 12.20
N PRO A 50 -19.43 -10.57 12.53
CA PRO A 50 -18.50 -11.39 11.75
C PRO A 50 -19.01 -11.58 10.31
N HIS A 51 -18.11 -12.00 9.43
CA HIS A 51 -18.35 -12.25 8.01
C HIS A 51 -18.82 -11.00 7.24
N THR A 52 -18.44 -9.81 7.71
CA THR A 52 -18.72 -8.54 7.05
C THR A 52 -17.48 -7.98 6.38
N ARG A 53 -17.72 -7.15 5.37
CA ARG A 53 -16.67 -6.42 4.66
C ARG A 53 -17.14 -5.01 4.33
N GLY A 54 -16.21 -4.08 4.20
CA GLY A 54 -16.50 -2.71 3.82
C GLY A 54 -15.24 -1.95 3.43
N HIS A 55 -15.40 -0.78 2.84
CA HIS A 55 -14.25 0.01 2.40
C HIS A 55 -14.33 1.46 2.88
N VAL A 56 -13.16 2.03 3.09
CA VAL A 56 -12.94 3.44 3.42
C VAL A 56 -12.21 4.09 2.25
N VAL A 57 -12.76 5.20 1.78
CA VAL A 57 -12.15 6.05 0.75
C VAL A 57 -11.65 7.32 1.44
N SER A 58 -10.34 7.51 1.48
CA SER A 58 -9.76 8.68 2.14
C SER A 58 -8.48 9.08 1.43
N ALA A 59 -8.25 10.38 1.25
CA ALA A 59 -7.09 10.90 0.54
C ALA A 59 -5.76 10.38 1.12
N CYS A 60 -4.69 10.40 0.32
CA CYS A 60 -3.35 10.04 0.81
C CYS A 60 -2.93 11.03 1.91
N GLY A 61 -2.21 10.53 2.93
CA GLY A 61 -1.74 11.38 4.03
C GLY A 61 -2.78 11.71 5.12
N THR A 62 -4.05 11.35 4.95
CA THR A 62 -5.13 11.67 5.90
C THR A 62 -5.22 10.73 7.10
N GLY A 63 -4.36 9.71 7.19
CA GLY A 63 -4.28 8.82 8.35
C GLY A 63 -5.19 7.58 8.31
N LYS A 64 -5.45 7.02 7.12
CA LYS A 64 -6.16 5.72 6.94
C LYS A 64 -5.60 4.62 7.83
N THR A 65 -4.28 4.55 7.96
CA THR A 65 -3.58 3.58 8.81
C THR A 65 -4.03 3.69 10.27
N LEU A 66 -4.06 4.92 10.82
CA LEU A 66 -4.49 5.16 12.20
C LEU A 66 -5.96 4.81 12.40
N LEU A 67 -6.82 5.15 11.44
CA LEU A 67 -8.25 4.77 11.45
C LEU A 67 -8.40 3.24 11.57
N ALA A 68 -7.71 2.48 10.75
CA ALA A 68 -7.81 1.02 10.76
C ALA A 68 -7.23 0.40 12.04
N LEU A 69 -6.11 0.92 12.56
CA LEU A 69 -5.54 0.49 13.84
C LEU A 69 -6.53 0.69 14.99
N ARG A 70 -7.14 1.87 15.09
CA ARG A 70 -8.12 2.19 16.14
C ARG A 70 -9.42 1.39 15.99
N ALA A 71 -9.94 1.24 14.77
CA ALA A 71 -11.09 0.40 14.51
C ALA A 71 -10.83 -1.06 14.90
N SER A 72 -9.64 -1.61 14.63
CA SER A 72 -9.30 -2.97 15.04
C SER A 72 -9.27 -3.14 16.56
N GLU A 73 -8.84 -2.12 17.28
CA GLU A 73 -8.81 -2.11 18.74
C GLU A 73 -10.22 -2.07 19.34
N GLU A 74 -11.08 -1.17 18.85
CA GLU A 74 -12.48 -1.06 19.30
C GLU A 74 -13.29 -2.33 18.97
N LEU A 75 -12.95 -3.03 17.90
CA LEU A 75 -13.53 -4.34 17.56
C LEU A 75 -13.01 -5.48 18.44
N GLY A 76 -12.01 -5.24 19.29
CA GLY A 76 -11.42 -6.26 20.13
C GLY A 76 -10.63 -7.34 19.39
N VAL A 77 -10.11 -7.01 18.21
CA VAL A 77 -9.39 -7.93 17.31
C VAL A 77 -8.17 -8.53 18.01
N ARG A 78 -8.00 -9.84 17.91
CA ARG A 78 -6.83 -10.57 18.42
C ARG A 78 -5.81 -10.83 17.33
N HIS A 79 -6.21 -11.45 16.23
CA HIS A 79 -5.36 -11.69 15.07
C HIS A 79 -5.69 -10.64 13.99
N PHE A 80 -4.87 -9.61 13.98
CA PHE A 80 -4.99 -8.49 13.04
C PHE A 80 -4.02 -8.68 11.88
N ALA A 81 -4.52 -8.67 10.68
CA ALA A 81 -3.71 -8.83 9.46
C ALA A 81 -3.82 -7.61 8.55
N VAL A 82 -2.71 -7.21 7.95
CA VAL A 82 -2.65 -6.10 7.00
C VAL A 82 -1.89 -6.53 5.75
N ALA A 83 -2.58 -6.50 4.62
CA ALA A 83 -2.04 -6.73 3.30
C ALA A 83 -1.70 -5.41 2.63
N VAL A 84 -0.49 -5.29 2.08
CA VAL A 84 0.01 -4.07 1.42
C VAL A 84 0.68 -4.40 0.08
N PRO A 85 0.73 -3.47 -0.89
CA PRO A 85 1.39 -3.72 -2.17
C PRO A 85 2.93 -3.69 -2.12
N SER A 86 3.54 -3.06 -1.11
CA SER A 86 4.99 -2.85 -1.09
C SER A 86 5.63 -3.06 0.29
N LEU A 87 6.94 -3.30 0.29
CA LEU A 87 7.74 -3.47 1.50
C LEU A 87 7.81 -2.18 2.35
N ASP A 88 7.85 -1.02 1.70
CA ASP A 88 7.90 0.28 2.38
C ASP A 88 6.65 0.53 3.21
N LEU A 89 5.49 0.10 2.69
CA LEU A 89 4.23 0.20 3.42
C LEU A 89 4.22 -0.71 4.65
N ILE A 90 4.85 -1.88 4.64
CA ILE A 90 5.02 -2.70 5.84
C ILE A 90 5.73 -1.91 6.94
N ALA A 91 6.85 -1.26 6.60
CA ALA A 91 7.60 -0.45 7.56
C ALA A 91 6.79 0.74 8.08
N GLN A 92 6.03 1.39 7.21
CA GLN A 92 5.13 2.48 7.59
C GLN A 92 4.03 2.03 8.56
N TRP A 93 3.38 0.90 8.29
CA TRP A 93 2.35 0.33 9.16
C TRP A 93 2.90 -0.09 10.52
N ALA A 94 4.06 -0.76 10.56
CA ALA A 94 4.72 -1.15 11.81
C ALA A 94 5.09 0.07 12.66
N THR A 95 5.62 1.13 12.02
CA THR A 95 5.94 2.40 12.68
C THR A 95 4.69 3.06 13.25
N ALA A 96 3.62 3.17 12.45
CA ALA A 96 2.36 3.78 12.88
C ALA A 96 1.74 3.01 14.06
N ALA A 97 1.79 1.68 14.02
CA ALA A 97 1.29 0.84 15.11
C ALA A 97 2.06 1.09 16.42
N ARG A 98 3.38 1.19 16.38
CA ARG A 98 4.18 1.52 17.57
C ARG A 98 3.99 2.96 18.04
N ALA A 99 3.87 3.90 17.12
CA ALA A 99 3.57 5.30 17.44
C ALA A 99 2.19 5.46 18.12
N ASP A 100 1.24 4.60 17.79
CA ASP A 100 -0.08 4.53 18.42
C ASP A 100 -0.10 3.64 19.69
N LEU A 101 1.07 3.31 20.22
CA LEU A 101 1.28 2.53 21.45
C LEU A 101 0.75 1.09 21.39
N ARG A 102 0.61 0.49 20.23
CA ARG A 102 0.30 -0.94 20.12
C ARG A 102 1.51 -1.75 20.60
N ARG A 103 1.27 -2.68 21.52
CA ARG A 103 2.33 -3.46 22.17
C ARG A 103 2.32 -4.94 21.82
N GLU A 104 1.27 -5.42 21.18
CA GLU A 104 1.19 -6.82 20.75
C GLU A 104 2.35 -7.19 19.82
N PRO A 105 2.75 -8.47 19.83
CA PRO A 105 3.75 -9.01 18.91
C PRO A 105 3.36 -8.74 17.45
N MET A 106 4.37 -8.42 16.63
CA MET A 106 4.23 -8.16 15.21
C MET A 106 5.13 -9.08 14.42
N ILE A 107 4.64 -9.61 13.32
CA ILE A 107 5.43 -10.37 12.36
C ILE A 107 5.18 -9.85 10.94
N THR A 108 6.24 -9.82 10.14
CA THR A 108 6.16 -9.48 8.72
C THR A 108 6.35 -10.73 7.88
N VAL A 109 5.50 -10.90 6.86
CA VAL A 109 5.61 -12.00 5.89
C VAL A 109 5.98 -11.41 4.53
N SER A 110 7.25 -11.50 4.20
CA SER A 110 7.83 -10.93 2.97
C SER A 110 9.23 -11.46 2.73
N SER A 111 9.86 -11.07 1.62
CA SER A 111 11.29 -11.31 1.38
C SER A 111 12.21 -10.48 2.29
N LEU A 112 11.68 -9.48 2.98
CA LEU A 112 12.43 -8.58 3.84
C LEU A 112 12.68 -9.22 5.21
N ARG A 113 13.94 -9.19 5.65
CA ARG A 113 14.31 -9.62 7.01
C ARG A 113 14.20 -8.43 7.96
N ALA A 114 13.28 -8.51 8.94
CA ALA A 114 13.05 -7.42 9.89
C ALA A 114 14.31 -7.05 10.68
N ALA A 115 15.13 -8.01 11.06
CA ALA A 115 16.37 -7.78 11.81
C ALA A 115 17.41 -6.94 11.04
N SER A 116 17.39 -6.98 9.70
CA SER A 116 18.27 -6.17 8.84
C SER A 116 17.63 -4.87 8.36
N HIS A 117 16.36 -4.62 8.69
CA HIS A 117 15.65 -3.39 8.33
C HIS A 117 15.50 -2.50 9.56
N PRO A 118 16.18 -1.32 9.62
CA PRO A 118 16.27 -0.50 10.84
C PRO A 118 14.91 -0.17 11.46
N VAL A 119 13.93 0.17 10.63
CA VAL A 119 12.58 0.55 11.08
C VAL A 119 11.83 -0.63 11.69
N LEU A 120 11.87 -1.80 11.05
CA LEU A 120 11.20 -3.01 11.55
C LEU A 120 11.87 -3.56 12.80
N ALA A 121 13.19 -3.51 12.87
CA ALA A 121 13.96 -3.86 14.06
C ALA A 121 13.60 -2.92 15.23
N ALA A 122 13.53 -1.61 15.00
CA ALA A 122 13.12 -0.62 16.00
C ALA A 122 11.65 -0.84 16.44
N ALA A 123 10.77 -1.27 15.55
CA ALA A 123 9.41 -1.66 15.88
C ALA A 123 9.32 -3.00 16.64
N GLY A 124 10.40 -3.75 16.77
CA GLY A 124 10.42 -5.06 17.39
C GLY A 124 9.54 -6.08 16.65
N ALA A 125 9.56 -6.02 15.31
CA ALA A 125 8.83 -6.95 14.48
C ALA A 125 9.68 -8.18 14.17
N ASP A 126 9.07 -9.37 14.23
CA ASP A 126 9.64 -10.60 13.66
C ASP A 126 9.44 -10.62 12.14
N SER A 127 10.10 -11.56 11.47
CA SER A 127 9.94 -11.72 10.01
C SER A 127 10.05 -13.17 9.57
N THR A 128 9.28 -13.52 8.55
CA THR A 128 9.36 -14.83 7.89
C THR A 128 8.98 -14.75 6.42
N ASN A 129 9.43 -15.74 5.66
CA ASN A 129 8.95 -16.04 4.31
C ASN A 129 8.42 -17.48 4.19
N ALA A 130 8.18 -18.16 5.32
CA ALA A 130 7.68 -19.53 5.39
C ALA A 130 6.32 -19.56 6.08
N GLY A 131 5.31 -20.15 5.43
CA GLY A 131 3.97 -20.27 5.97
C GLY A 131 3.90 -21.13 7.23
N GLU A 132 4.62 -22.23 7.26
CA GLU A 132 4.68 -23.12 8.45
C GLU A 132 5.24 -22.39 9.68
N TYR A 133 6.27 -21.55 9.50
CA TYR A 133 6.79 -20.76 10.61
C TYR A 133 5.78 -19.72 11.08
N LEU A 134 5.05 -19.08 10.15
CA LEU A 134 3.99 -18.15 10.50
C LEU A 134 2.90 -18.84 11.34
N ALA A 135 2.47 -20.03 10.92
CA ALA A 135 1.47 -20.82 11.65
C ALA A 135 1.95 -21.16 13.08
N TYR A 136 3.17 -21.66 13.20
CA TYR A 136 3.78 -21.93 14.51
C TYR A 136 3.88 -20.66 15.38
N TRP A 137 4.31 -19.55 14.79
CA TRP A 137 4.45 -18.28 15.51
C TRP A 137 3.10 -17.78 16.00
N LEU A 138 2.05 -17.80 15.17
CA LEU A 138 0.71 -17.38 15.55
C LEU A 138 0.09 -18.27 16.65
N ALA A 139 0.35 -19.57 16.63
CA ALA A 139 -0.11 -20.48 17.68
C ALA A 139 0.44 -20.11 19.06
N ARG A 140 1.58 -19.43 19.13
CA ARG A 140 2.22 -18.98 20.38
C ARG A 140 1.84 -17.55 20.79
N HIS A 141 1.18 -16.82 19.91
CA HIS A 141 0.81 -15.43 20.14
C HIS A 141 -0.71 -15.25 20.00
N PRO A 142 -1.47 -15.42 21.10
CA PRO A 142 -2.93 -15.34 21.08
C PRO A 142 -3.48 -13.95 20.69
N ARG A 143 -2.61 -12.95 20.70
CA ARG A 143 -2.82 -11.61 20.14
C ARG A 143 -1.59 -11.26 19.32
N ALA A 144 -1.79 -10.91 18.03
CA ALA A 144 -0.71 -10.63 17.13
C ALA A 144 -1.16 -9.73 15.95
N THR A 145 -0.19 -8.99 15.41
CA THR A 145 -0.35 -8.26 14.15
C THR A 145 0.54 -8.88 13.08
N VAL A 146 -0.04 -9.20 11.93
CA VAL A 146 0.64 -9.76 10.76
C VAL A 146 0.64 -8.73 9.65
N PHE A 147 1.80 -8.30 9.19
CA PHE A 147 1.94 -7.47 7.99
C PHE A 147 2.49 -8.33 6.85
N PHE A 148 1.91 -8.22 5.66
CA PHE A 148 2.40 -8.97 4.53
C PHE A 148 2.19 -8.24 3.20
N THR A 149 3.05 -8.53 2.22
CA THR A 149 2.88 -8.01 0.87
C THR A 149 1.89 -8.86 0.08
N PHE A 150 1.26 -8.29 -0.93
CA PHE A 150 0.38 -9.03 -1.85
C PHE A 150 1.11 -10.22 -2.51
N ASP A 151 2.41 -10.09 -2.76
CA ASP A 151 3.23 -11.17 -3.32
C ASP A 151 3.47 -12.33 -2.35
N SER A 152 3.25 -12.10 -1.05
CA SER A 152 3.40 -13.12 0.00
C SER A 152 2.11 -13.89 0.31
N LEU A 153 1.04 -13.66 -0.44
CA LEU A 153 -0.27 -14.30 -0.21
C LEU A 153 -0.20 -15.83 -0.14
N SER A 154 0.60 -16.46 -1.00
CA SER A 154 0.78 -17.92 -0.96
C SER A 154 1.31 -18.42 0.38
N LYS A 155 2.08 -17.61 1.10
CA LYS A 155 2.60 -17.96 2.42
C LYS A 155 1.56 -17.83 3.52
N ILE A 156 0.62 -16.91 3.36
CA ILE A 156 -0.55 -16.79 4.23
C ILE A 156 -1.49 -17.97 4.02
N GLU A 157 -1.79 -18.32 2.76
CA GLU A 157 -2.57 -19.52 2.42
C GLU A 157 -1.93 -20.79 3.02
N GLU A 158 -0.62 -21.00 2.80
CA GLU A 158 0.14 -22.11 3.34
C GLU A 158 0.00 -22.19 4.87
N ALA A 159 0.10 -21.06 5.57
CA ALA A 159 -0.04 -21.00 7.02
C ALA A 159 -1.45 -21.37 7.49
N GLN A 160 -2.49 -20.81 6.87
CA GLN A 160 -3.88 -21.01 7.30
C GLN A 160 -4.43 -22.39 6.91
N HIS A 161 -3.85 -23.03 5.89
CA HIS A 161 -4.22 -24.39 5.42
C HIS A 161 -3.22 -25.46 5.83
N SER A 162 -2.29 -25.17 6.74
CA SER A 162 -1.33 -26.14 7.25
C SER A 162 -2.04 -27.34 7.87
N ALA A 163 -1.65 -28.55 7.46
CA ALA A 163 -2.22 -29.80 7.98
C ALA A 163 -1.81 -30.10 9.43
N VAL A 164 -0.68 -29.53 9.89
CA VAL A 164 -0.11 -29.81 11.21
C VAL A 164 -0.54 -28.76 12.23
N PHE A 165 -0.38 -27.49 11.90
CA PHE A 165 -0.75 -26.35 12.74
C PHE A 165 -1.37 -25.27 11.87
N PRO A 166 -2.69 -25.31 11.62
CA PRO A 166 -3.32 -24.25 10.85
C PRO A 166 -3.24 -22.93 11.63
N ALA A 167 -2.79 -21.88 10.97
CA ALA A 167 -2.84 -20.53 11.54
C ALA A 167 -4.30 -20.13 11.81
N PRO A 168 -4.58 -19.37 12.86
CA PRO A 168 -5.92 -18.94 13.18
C PRO A 168 -6.51 -18.07 12.05
N VAL A 169 -7.84 -18.09 11.95
CA VAL A 169 -8.60 -17.14 11.14
C VAL A 169 -8.29 -15.73 11.61
N PHE A 170 -8.07 -14.81 10.70
CA PHE A 170 -7.88 -13.41 11.07
C PHE A 170 -9.21 -12.80 11.54
N ASP A 171 -9.24 -12.20 12.72
CA ASP A 171 -10.44 -11.49 13.18
C ASP A 171 -10.74 -10.28 12.29
N LEU A 172 -9.68 -9.63 11.77
CA LEU A 172 -9.76 -8.54 10.80
C LEU A 172 -8.58 -8.59 9.83
N LEU A 173 -8.89 -8.65 8.54
CA LEU A 173 -7.94 -8.44 7.45
C LEU A 173 -8.16 -7.04 6.85
N VAL A 174 -7.14 -6.20 6.94
CA VAL A 174 -7.09 -4.92 6.24
C VAL A 174 -6.34 -5.10 4.93
N VAL A 175 -6.88 -4.56 3.86
CA VAL A 175 -6.22 -4.49 2.55
C VAL A 175 -5.98 -3.03 2.23
N ASP A 176 -4.75 -2.61 2.35
CA ASP A 176 -4.36 -1.23 2.03
C ASP A 176 -4.06 -1.08 0.54
N GLU A 177 -4.26 0.12 0.00
CA GLU A 177 -4.24 0.39 -1.45
C GLU A 177 -5.09 -0.63 -2.23
N ALA A 178 -6.29 -0.89 -1.72
CA ALA A 178 -7.17 -1.95 -2.19
C ALA A 178 -7.57 -1.83 -3.67
N HIS A 179 -7.47 -0.64 -4.27
CA HIS A 179 -7.66 -0.43 -5.71
C HIS A 179 -6.70 -1.29 -6.55
N ALA A 180 -5.50 -1.60 -6.04
CA ALA A 180 -4.56 -2.47 -6.72
C ALA A 180 -5.07 -3.92 -6.86
N THR A 181 -6.02 -4.33 -6.02
CA THR A 181 -6.65 -5.66 -6.07
C THR A 181 -7.88 -5.70 -6.99
N ALA A 182 -8.33 -4.54 -7.46
CA ALA A 182 -9.36 -4.42 -8.48
C ALA A 182 -8.79 -4.77 -9.88
N GLY A 183 -9.65 -5.15 -10.81
CA GLY A 183 -9.25 -5.54 -12.17
C GLY A 183 -9.47 -7.02 -12.44
N THR A 184 -8.73 -7.63 -13.37
CA THR A 184 -8.97 -9.01 -13.82
C THR A 184 -8.71 -10.04 -12.72
N TRP A 185 -9.60 -11.02 -12.57
CA TRP A 185 -9.51 -12.15 -11.62
C TRP A 185 -8.27 -13.05 -11.81
N ALA A 186 -7.54 -12.87 -12.89
CA ALA A 186 -6.28 -13.59 -13.16
C ALA A 186 -5.13 -13.19 -12.23
N LYS A 187 -5.27 -12.11 -11.44
CA LYS A 187 -4.25 -11.70 -10.49
C LYS A 187 -4.33 -12.57 -9.24
N ASN A 188 -3.18 -13.07 -8.76
CA ASN A 188 -3.09 -13.83 -7.51
C ASN A 188 -3.66 -13.06 -6.30
N TRP A 189 -3.72 -11.75 -6.36
CA TRP A 189 -4.21 -10.86 -5.30
C TRP A 189 -5.71 -10.97 -5.04
N THR A 190 -6.48 -11.56 -5.96
CA THR A 190 -7.91 -11.84 -5.74
C THR A 190 -8.16 -12.79 -4.57
N ALA A 191 -7.16 -13.56 -4.15
CA ALA A 191 -7.20 -14.37 -2.94
C ALA A 191 -7.58 -13.56 -1.69
N LEU A 192 -7.23 -12.28 -1.63
CA LEU A 192 -7.59 -11.38 -0.53
C LEU A 192 -9.10 -11.22 -0.33
N HIS A 193 -9.90 -11.51 -1.36
CA HIS A 193 -11.35 -11.40 -1.30
C HIS A 193 -12.04 -12.72 -0.95
N ASP A 194 -11.31 -13.83 -1.01
CA ASP A 194 -11.84 -15.18 -0.90
C ASP A 194 -11.56 -15.79 0.48
N ASN A 195 -12.63 -16.11 1.22
CA ASN A 195 -12.52 -16.75 2.53
C ASN A 195 -12.07 -18.22 2.47
N SER A 196 -12.20 -18.87 1.32
CA SER A 196 -11.70 -20.24 1.17
C SER A 196 -10.18 -20.27 1.03
N ARG A 197 -9.58 -19.15 0.59
CA ARG A 197 -8.14 -19.01 0.41
C ARG A 197 -7.48 -18.32 1.60
N ILE A 198 -7.99 -17.17 2.00
CA ILE A 198 -7.50 -16.39 3.14
C ILE A 198 -8.64 -16.21 4.14
N PRO A 199 -8.84 -17.15 5.07
CA PRO A 199 -9.86 -17.06 6.09
C PRO A 199 -9.74 -15.81 6.96
N ALA A 200 -10.79 -14.97 6.95
CA ALA A 200 -10.90 -13.80 7.80
C ALA A 200 -12.37 -13.52 8.16
N ASP A 201 -12.64 -13.21 9.42
CA ASP A 201 -13.99 -12.89 9.90
C ASP A 201 -14.48 -11.56 9.33
N ARG A 202 -13.59 -10.61 9.20
CA ARG A 202 -13.91 -9.26 8.71
C ARG A 202 -12.87 -8.78 7.72
N ARG A 203 -13.30 -7.97 6.75
CA ARG A 203 -12.39 -7.30 5.81
C ARG A 203 -12.65 -5.82 5.75
N LEU A 204 -11.58 -5.05 5.87
CA LEU A 204 -11.59 -3.60 5.67
C LEU A 204 -10.66 -3.26 4.52
N TYR A 205 -11.20 -2.63 3.50
CA TYR A 205 -10.43 -2.14 2.35
C TYR A 205 -10.18 -0.66 2.48
N LEU A 206 -8.93 -0.24 2.30
CA LEU A 206 -8.52 1.16 2.35
C LEU A 206 -8.03 1.60 0.99
N THR A 207 -8.44 2.76 0.54
CA THR A 207 -7.95 3.36 -0.71
C THR A 207 -8.12 4.87 -0.71
N ALA A 208 -7.29 5.54 -1.50
CA ALA A 208 -7.54 6.95 -1.88
C ALA A 208 -8.29 7.05 -3.22
N THR A 209 -8.20 6.02 -4.05
CA THR A 209 -8.69 6.00 -5.44
C THR A 209 -9.57 4.78 -5.68
N PRO A 210 -10.89 4.87 -5.42
CA PRO A 210 -11.78 3.72 -5.51
C PRO A 210 -12.07 3.25 -6.95
N TYR A 211 -11.72 4.07 -7.95
CA TYR A 211 -12.01 3.77 -9.34
C TYR A 211 -10.72 3.42 -10.08
N VAL A 212 -10.71 2.27 -10.74
CA VAL A 212 -9.64 1.87 -11.65
C VAL A 212 -10.19 2.03 -13.06
N TRP A 213 -9.70 3.04 -13.76
CA TRP A 213 -9.97 3.22 -15.17
C TRP A 213 -8.90 2.48 -15.97
N GLU A 214 -9.26 1.43 -16.70
CA GLU A 214 -8.38 0.97 -17.77
C GLU A 214 -8.38 2.04 -18.87
N ALA A 215 -7.22 2.63 -19.13
CA ALA A 215 -7.06 3.46 -20.32
C ALA A 215 -7.43 2.60 -21.53
N PRO A 216 -8.30 3.07 -22.44
CA PRO A 216 -8.56 2.36 -23.68
C PRO A 216 -7.20 2.06 -24.31
N ARG A 217 -6.91 0.78 -24.58
CA ARG A 217 -5.74 0.44 -25.40
C ARG A 217 -5.95 1.20 -26.70
N LEU A 218 -5.13 2.21 -26.96
CA LEU A 218 -5.07 2.83 -28.25
C LEU A 218 -4.76 1.70 -29.22
N ALA A 219 -5.77 1.28 -30.01
CA ALA A 219 -5.56 0.35 -31.08
C ALA A 219 -4.41 0.91 -31.90
N GLU A 220 -3.37 0.12 -32.13
CA GLU A 220 -2.34 0.49 -33.09
C GLU A 220 -3.04 0.91 -34.37
N PRO A 221 -2.67 2.04 -34.98
CA PRO A 221 -3.33 2.49 -36.21
C PRO A 221 -3.23 1.36 -37.22
N PRO A 222 -4.36 0.96 -37.86
CA PRO A 222 -4.33 -0.08 -38.86
C PRO A 222 -3.40 0.37 -39.99
N THR A 223 -2.33 -0.37 -40.20
CA THR A 223 -1.49 -0.26 -41.38
C THR A 223 -2.37 -0.64 -42.59
N THR A 224 -2.87 0.35 -43.31
CA THR A 224 -3.64 0.25 -44.55
C THR A 224 -5.07 -0.30 -44.43
N GLY A 225 -6.06 0.62 -44.39
CA GLY A 225 -7.48 0.33 -44.58
C GLY A 225 -8.34 1.57 -44.36
N PRO A 226 -9.57 1.66 -44.97
CA PRO A 226 -10.39 2.86 -44.92
C PRO A 226 -10.79 3.20 -43.46
N THR A 227 -10.73 4.47 -43.15
CA THR A 227 -11.00 5.13 -41.86
C THR A 227 -12.19 4.52 -41.11
N PRO A 228 -12.01 3.94 -39.90
CA PRO A 228 -13.14 3.53 -39.10
C PRO A 228 -13.88 4.77 -38.60
N LYS A 229 -15.19 4.78 -38.75
CA LYS A 229 -16.06 5.78 -38.12
C LYS A 229 -15.74 5.89 -36.62
N ARG A 230 -15.50 7.12 -36.18
CA ARG A 230 -15.31 7.49 -34.77
C ARG A 230 -16.45 6.91 -33.92
N THR A 231 -16.24 5.76 -33.34
CA THR A 231 -17.10 5.25 -32.28
C THR A 231 -16.83 6.14 -31.05
N THR A 232 -17.84 6.91 -30.68
CA THR A 232 -17.90 7.58 -29.39
C THR A 232 -17.60 6.52 -28.32
N ALA A 233 -16.56 6.74 -27.51
CA ALA A 233 -16.25 5.87 -26.38
C ALA A 233 -17.51 5.79 -25.50
N THR A 234 -18.24 4.70 -25.65
CA THR A 234 -19.37 4.37 -24.79
C THR A 234 -18.78 4.12 -23.40
N ALA A 235 -19.33 4.76 -22.38
CA ALA A 235 -18.98 4.46 -21.00
C ALA A 235 -19.01 2.94 -20.79
N PRO A 236 -18.06 2.37 -20.02
CA PRO A 236 -17.97 0.94 -19.84
C PRO A 236 -19.32 0.40 -19.37
N HIS A 237 -19.83 -0.60 -20.06
CA HIS A 237 -21.08 -1.26 -19.67
C HIS A 237 -20.74 -2.11 -18.45
N TRP A 238 -21.49 -1.98 -17.37
CA TRP A 238 -21.27 -2.64 -16.07
C TRP A 238 -21.31 -4.18 -16.11
N ASP A 239 -21.74 -4.75 -17.25
CA ASP A 239 -21.82 -6.20 -17.48
C ASP A 239 -20.63 -6.75 -18.29
N ASP A 240 -19.58 -5.96 -18.54
CA ASP A 240 -18.37 -6.45 -19.20
C ASP A 240 -17.58 -7.33 -18.19
N PRO A 241 -17.44 -8.64 -18.43
CA PRO A 241 -16.71 -9.54 -17.56
C PRO A 241 -15.20 -9.22 -17.49
N THR A 242 -14.69 -8.35 -18.35
CA THR A 242 -13.30 -7.84 -18.28
C THR A 242 -13.18 -6.63 -17.34
N LEU A 243 -14.29 -6.00 -16.98
CA LEU A 243 -14.41 -4.90 -16.01
C LEU A 243 -14.60 -5.44 -14.61
N LEU A 244 -13.72 -6.32 -14.19
CA LEU A 244 -13.76 -6.87 -12.85
C LEU A 244 -13.32 -5.83 -11.84
N ALA A 245 -14.32 -5.44 -11.07
CA ALA A 245 -14.22 -4.83 -9.78
C ALA A 245 -13.65 -3.42 -9.76
N THR A 246 -14.44 -2.46 -10.18
CA THR A 246 -14.40 -1.18 -9.47
C THR A 246 -14.73 -1.46 -8.00
N MET A 247 -14.16 -0.73 -7.06
CA MET A 247 -14.45 -0.95 -5.63
C MET A 247 -15.93 -0.70 -5.25
N ASP A 248 -16.76 -0.34 -6.22
CA ASP A 248 -18.22 -0.21 -6.10
C ASP A 248 -18.97 -1.55 -6.14
N GLN A 249 -18.29 -2.69 -6.23
CA GLN A 249 -18.95 -4.00 -6.13
C GLN A 249 -19.14 -4.42 -4.67
N PRO A 250 -20.36 -4.30 -4.09
CA PRO A 250 -20.58 -4.58 -2.66
C PRO A 250 -20.33 -6.03 -2.26
N LYS A 251 -20.44 -6.96 -3.21
CA LYS A 251 -20.17 -8.39 -2.97
C LYS A 251 -18.69 -8.66 -2.68
N ILE A 252 -17.79 -7.84 -3.24
CA ILE A 252 -16.34 -8.00 -3.09
C ILE A 252 -15.80 -7.08 -2.00
N PHE A 253 -16.10 -5.78 -2.09
CA PHE A 253 -15.51 -4.76 -1.21
C PHE A 253 -16.43 -4.34 -0.05
N GLY A 254 -17.70 -4.79 -0.06
CA GLY A 254 -18.71 -4.33 0.88
C GLY A 254 -19.16 -2.89 0.60
N PRO A 255 -19.99 -2.32 1.47
CA PRO A 255 -20.42 -0.93 1.35
C PRO A 255 -19.27 0.03 1.68
N ARG A 256 -19.39 1.27 1.17
CA ARG A 256 -18.52 2.37 1.56
C ARG A 256 -18.91 2.84 2.97
N LEU A 257 -17.97 2.76 3.90
CA LEU A 257 -18.20 3.05 5.31
C LEU A 257 -17.89 4.51 5.68
N HIS A 258 -16.91 5.08 4.99
CA HIS A 258 -16.46 6.45 5.21
C HIS A 258 -15.84 7.02 3.95
N THR A 259 -15.98 8.33 3.75
CA THR A 259 -15.32 9.08 2.69
C THR A 259 -14.72 10.34 3.28
N TYR A 260 -13.46 10.60 2.95
CA TYR A 260 -12.78 11.84 3.26
C TYR A 260 -11.93 12.24 2.05
N SER A 261 -12.48 13.14 1.25
CA SER A 261 -11.92 13.51 -0.05
C SER A 261 -10.68 14.42 0.09
N HIS A 262 -9.99 14.65 -1.04
CA HIS A 262 -8.93 15.67 -1.09
C HIS A 262 -9.46 17.07 -0.77
N ALA A 263 -10.66 17.42 -1.28
CA ALA A 263 -11.28 18.72 -1.03
C ALA A 263 -11.57 18.88 0.46
N ASP A 264 -12.24 17.90 1.11
CA ASP A 264 -12.50 17.93 2.54
C ASP A 264 -11.21 18.10 3.35
N ALA A 265 -10.16 17.40 2.96
CA ALA A 265 -8.87 17.42 3.66
C ALA A 265 -8.12 18.77 3.48
N ILE A 266 -8.29 19.45 2.35
CA ILE A 266 -7.77 20.80 2.12
C ILE A 266 -8.58 21.82 2.92
N ASP A 267 -9.90 21.73 2.87
CA ASP A 267 -10.81 22.62 3.59
C ASP A 267 -10.59 22.56 5.12
N ASP A 268 -10.30 21.36 5.63
CA ASP A 268 -9.95 21.13 7.05
C ASP A 268 -8.48 21.47 7.38
N GLY A 269 -7.68 21.93 6.42
CA GLY A 269 -6.26 22.26 6.60
C GLY A 269 -5.36 21.05 6.91
N VAL A 270 -5.81 19.83 6.59
CA VAL A 270 -5.04 18.58 6.78
C VAL A 270 -4.07 18.35 5.63
N LEU A 271 -4.46 18.72 4.42
CA LEU A 271 -3.64 18.71 3.23
C LEU A 271 -3.41 20.12 2.70
N ALA A 272 -2.26 20.33 2.10
CA ALA A 272 -2.01 21.56 1.36
C ALA A 272 -2.84 21.60 0.08
N ASP A 273 -3.25 22.80 -0.30
CA ASP A 273 -3.86 23.02 -1.61
C ASP A 273 -2.86 22.78 -2.73
N TYR A 274 -3.34 22.48 -3.93
CA TYR A 274 -2.50 22.17 -5.09
C TYR A 274 -3.02 22.86 -6.35
N GLN A 275 -2.09 23.14 -7.25
CA GLN A 275 -2.40 23.62 -8.58
C GLN A 275 -2.15 22.51 -9.60
N LEU A 276 -3.11 22.31 -10.51
CA LEU A 276 -2.95 21.41 -11.64
C LEU A 276 -2.50 22.21 -12.86
N VAL A 277 -1.25 22.05 -13.26
CA VAL A 277 -0.71 22.64 -14.48
C VAL A 277 -0.82 21.63 -15.60
N VAL A 278 -1.54 21.99 -16.67
CA VAL A 278 -1.73 21.14 -17.86
C VAL A 278 -1.04 21.80 -19.06
N PRO A 279 0.27 21.60 -19.23
CA PRO A 279 0.98 22.17 -20.36
C PRO A 279 0.58 21.48 -21.66
N THR A 280 0.31 22.26 -22.70
CA THR A 280 0.04 21.74 -24.03
C THR A 280 1.33 21.75 -24.84
N VAL A 281 1.68 20.63 -25.44
CA VAL A 281 2.80 20.47 -26.37
C VAL A 281 2.24 20.21 -27.76
N THR A 282 2.56 21.07 -28.72
CA THR A 282 2.11 20.94 -30.11
C THR A 282 3.06 20.05 -30.92
N ASP A 283 2.56 19.51 -32.02
CA ASP A 283 3.38 18.70 -32.92
C ASP A 283 4.56 19.49 -33.51
N ASP A 284 4.39 20.81 -33.74
CA ASP A 284 5.46 21.67 -34.25
C ASP A 284 6.58 21.87 -33.23
N GLU A 285 6.23 22.03 -31.95
CA GLU A 285 7.21 22.11 -30.87
C GLU A 285 7.99 20.79 -30.72
N LEU A 286 7.31 19.66 -30.86
CA LEU A 286 7.95 18.34 -30.84
C LEU A 286 8.93 18.18 -32.00
N ARG A 287 8.51 18.53 -33.22
CA ARG A 287 9.38 18.45 -34.43
C ARG A 287 10.60 19.35 -34.32
N THR A 288 10.44 20.53 -33.74
CA THR A 288 11.55 21.48 -33.57
C THR A 288 12.57 20.98 -32.55
N THR A 289 12.13 20.20 -31.56
CA THR A 289 12.98 19.73 -30.46
C THR A 289 13.57 18.34 -30.73
N LEU A 290 12.92 17.54 -31.59
CA LEU A 290 13.45 16.23 -31.98
C LEU A 290 14.66 16.39 -32.90
N THR A 291 15.79 15.85 -32.47
CA THR A 291 17.01 15.83 -33.27
C THR A 291 16.89 14.87 -34.48
N ASP A 292 16.04 13.86 -34.37
CA ASP A 292 15.76 12.88 -35.39
C ASP A 292 14.26 12.96 -35.82
N PRO A 293 13.96 13.40 -37.03
CA PRO A 293 12.59 13.46 -37.55
C PRO A 293 11.89 12.10 -37.64
N GLU A 294 12.67 11.01 -37.77
CA GLU A 294 12.17 9.63 -37.85
C GLU A 294 12.09 8.94 -36.46
N ALA A 295 12.25 9.70 -35.39
CA ALA A 295 12.19 9.18 -34.05
C ALA A 295 10.88 8.40 -33.77
N GLY A 296 11.03 7.21 -33.24
CA GLY A 296 9.91 6.31 -32.96
C GLY A 296 8.96 6.84 -31.85
N PRO A 297 7.79 6.19 -31.66
CA PRO A 297 6.75 6.67 -30.74
C PRO A 297 7.22 6.91 -29.30
N THR A 298 8.15 6.09 -28.82
CA THR A 298 8.71 6.20 -27.46
C THR A 298 9.55 7.47 -27.31
N ALA A 299 10.42 7.78 -28.28
CA ALA A 299 11.25 8.99 -28.24
C ALA A 299 10.37 10.25 -28.32
N ARG A 300 9.34 10.26 -29.17
CA ARG A 300 8.37 11.36 -29.27
C ARG A 300 7.64 11.59 -27.95
N ARG A 301 7.19 10.52 -27.27
CA ARG A 301 6.54 10.61 -25.96
C ARG A 301 7.49 11.18 -24.89
N THR A 302 8.73 10.70 -24.84
CA THR A 302 9.73 11.19 -23.89
C THR A 302 10.03 12.66 -24.12
N THR A 303 10.21 13.08 -25.37
CA THR A 303 10.47 14.49 -25.71
C THR A 303 9.25 15.37 -25.36
N ALA A 304 8.03 14.91 -25.64
CA ALA A 304 6.81 15.63 -25.26
C ALA A 304 6.71 15.82 -23.76
N LEU A 305 7.03 14.78 -22.97
CA LEU A 305 7.03 14.85 -21.51
C LEU A 305 8.08 15.87 -20.99
N HIS A 306 9.29 15.84 -21.53
CA HIS A 306 10.33 16.79 -21.13
C HIS A 306 9.94 18.23 -21.46
N LEU A 307 9.40 18.49 -22.67
CA LEU A 307 8.90 19.81 -23.05
C LEU A 307 7.78 20.30 -22.15
N ALA A 308 6.83 19.40 -21.83
CA ALA A 308 5.73 19.71 -20.93
C ALA A 308 6.23 20.10 -19.53
N ILE A 309 7.19 19.34 -18.98
CA ILE A 309 7.81 19.65 -17.68
C ILE A 309 8.50 21.01 -17.74
N LEU A 310 9.31 21.28 -18.77
CA LEU A 310 10.02 22.54 -18.90
C LEU A 310 9.07 23.73 -19.05
N LYS A 311 7.94 23.56 -19.76
CA LYS A 311 6.90 24.60 -19.84
C LYS A 311 6.27 24.85 -18.47
N ALA A 312 5.84 23.79 -17.79
CA ALA A 312 5.25 23.90 -16.46
C ALA A 312 6.19 24.61 -15.46
N MET A 313 7.49 24.28 -15.49
CA MET A 313 8.49 24.95 -14.64
C MET A 313 8.63 26.43 -14.95
N ARG A 314 8.61 26.81 -16.23
CA ARG A 314 8.70 28.21 -16.65
C ARG A 314 7.46 29.02 -16.27
N GLU A 315 6.28 28.42 -16.40
CA GLU A 315 4.99 29.08 -16.06
C GLU A 315 4.82 29.29 -14.54
N GLN A 316 5.52 28.50 -13.73
CA GLN A 316 5.46 28.57 -12.27
C GLN A 316 6.68 29.23 -11.62
N ASP A 317 7.61 29.82 -12.40
CA ASP A 317 8.86 30.42 -11.91
C ASP A 317 9.70 29.46 -11.01
N LEU A 318 9.68 28.15 -11.32
CA LEU A 318 10.40 27.08 -10.62
C LEU A 318 11.74 26.73 -11.27
#